data_57c82d21f115208dd7240be237982b5d
#
_entry.id   57c82d21f115208dd7240be237982b5d
#
_cell.length_a   1.000
_cell.length_b   1.000
_cell.length_c   1.000
_cell.angle_alpha   90.00
_cell.angle_beta   90.00
_cell.angle_gamma   90.00
#
_symmetry.space_group_name_H-M   'P 1'
#
loop_
_entity.id
_entity.type
_entity.pdbx_description
1 polymer ?
#
loop_
_entity_poly.entity_id
_entity_poly.type
_entity_poly.pdbx_seq_one_letter_code
_entity_poly.pdbx_strand_id
1 'polypeptide(L)'
;NVKDSYSDYSDAAVIVLSRIGGEGFDLPRTMVTLYGGAPVEGAKEGQHYLELDANEERLIEEVTSCGKFDRVVVLINCATSMELGFIEDNEDIDAALWIGSLGGSGANAVGRVLSGDINPSGHLVDTYARDFTKDPTWQNFSDNLKENGNTYTMGGASSDYHYVEYEEGIYLGYRYYETRSYQDVYRFGTDYGWYEENVVYPFGYGLSYTQFRWTLKDHSDNSVPLSKDDNNTISVTVNVKNIGDVAGKDVLELYYSAPYISGGIEKSTVVLGGMVKTD
;
A
#
# COMPACT_ATOMS: atom_id res chain seq x y z
N ASN A 1 -7.33 -7.25 -34.43
CA ASN A 1 -6.27 -7.33 -33.45
C ASN A 1 -6.27 -6.00 -32.66
N VAL A 2 -6.16 -6.05 -31.34
CA VAL A 2 -6.11 -4.82 -30.52
C VAL A 2 -4.99 -3.88 -30.97
N LYS A 3 -3.85 -4.41 -31.37
CA LYS A 3 -2.71 -3.62 -31.87
C LYS A 3 -3.01 -2.81 -33.12
N ASP A 4 -3.95 -3.25 -33.95
CA ASP A 4 -4.32 -2.54 -35.17
C ASP A 4 -5.04 -1.22 -34.86
N SER A 5 -5.63 -1.09 -33.67
CA SER A 5 -6.33 0.11 -33.20
C SER A 5 -5.45 1.14 -32.50
N TYR A 6 -4.18 0.84 -32.23
CA TYR A 6 -3.28 1.76 -31.51
C TYR A 6 -3.09 3.09 -32.22
N SER A 7 -3.12 3.12 -33.57
CA SER A 7 -3.04 4.36 -34.32
C SER A 7 -4.33 5.20 -34.29
N ASP A 8 -5.46 4.59 -33.95
CA ASP A 8 -6.74 5.28 -33.91
C ASP A 8 -7.07 5.80 -32.49
N TYR A 9 -6.39 5.26 -31.48
CA TYR A 9 -6.56 5.59 -30.06
C TYR A 9 -5.19 5.75 -29.40
N SER A 10 -4.52 6.85 -29.68
CA SER A 10 -3.12 7.10 -29.28
C SER A 10 -2.95 8.04 -28.08
N ASP A 11 -4.00 8.74 -27.65
CA ASP A 11 -3.90 9.72 -26.57
C ASP A 11 -3.44 9.09 -25.24
N ALA A 12 -3.99 7.90 -24.93
CA ALA A 12 -3.61 7.17 -23.73
C ALA A 12 -3.83 5.66 -23.85
N ALA A 13 -2.92 4.89 -23.28
CA ALA A 13 -3.15 3.49 -22.95
C ALA A 13 -3.50 3.37 -21.46
N VAL A 14 -4.55 2.61 -21.16
CA VAL A 14 -4.95 2.30 -19.78
C VAL A 14 -4.79 0.81 -19.55
N ILE A 15 -3.82 0.45 -18.72
CA ILE A 15 -3.55 -0.94 -18.30
C ILE A 15 -4.28 -1.18 -16.98
N VAL A 16 -5.05 -2.27 -16.89
CA VAL A 16 -5.73 -2.65 -15.65
C VAL A 16 -5.13 -3.94 -15.12
N LEU A 17 -4.58 -3.89 -13.93
CA LEU A 17 -4.04 -5.03 -13.20
C LEU A 17 -5.01 -5.41 -12.08
N SER A 18 -5.22 -6.71 -11.90
CA SER A 18 -6.20 -7.20 -10.93
C SER A 18 -5.63 -8.36 -10.11
N ARG A 19 -5.97 -8.37 -8.82
CA ARG A 19 -5.80 -9.52 -7.94
C ARG A 19 -7.13 -9.81 -7.29
N ILE A 20 -7.46 -11.09 -7.22
CA ILE A 20 -8.71 -11.56 -6.64
C ILE A 20 -8.37 -12.14 -5.27
N GLY A 21 -9.06 -11.63 -4.24
CA GLY A 21 -9.03 -12.14 -2.88
C GLY A 21 -10.31 -11.71 -2.18
N GLY A 22 -10.74 -12.45 -1.18
CA GLY A 22 -11.95 -12.11 -0.45
C GLY A 22 -12.41 -13.22 0.48
N GLU A 23 -13.59 -13.05 1.05
CA GLU A 23 -14.17 -14.00 1.98
C GLU A 23 -14.25 -15.41 1.37
N GLY A 24 -13.72 -16.39 2.09
CA GLY A 24 -13.67 -17.79 1.67
C GLY A 24 -12.56 -18.13 0.67
N PHE A 25 -11.73 -17.15 0.30
CA PHE A 25 -10.62 -17.34 -0.63
C PHE A 25 -9.39 -16.63 -0.08
N ASP A 26 -8.58 -17.35 0.68
CA ASP A 26 -7.26 -16.86 1.05
C ASP A 26 -6.39 -16.67 -0.19
N LEU A 27 -5.57 -15.62 -0.20
CA LEU A 27 -4.62 -15.42 -1.28
C LEU A 27 -3.60 -16.56 -1.30
N PRO A 28 -3.31 -17.13 -2.49
CA PRO A 28 -2.24 -18.09 -2.61
C PRO A 28 -0.89 -17.39 -2.39
N ARG A 29 0.09 -18.11 -1.85
CA ARG A 29 1.45 -17.58 -1.73
C ARG A 29 2.21 -17.63 -3.05
N THR A 30 1.97 -18.66 -3.83
CA THR A 30 2.65 -18.87 -5.11
C THR A 30 1.79 -18.34 -6.26
N MET A 31 2.41 -18.06 -7.39
CA MET A 31 1.74 -17.58 -8.59
C MET A 31 0.91 -18.68 -9.23
N VAL A 32 -0.30 -18.89 -8.72
CA VAL A 32 -1.25 -19.92 -9.16
C VAL A 32 -2.62 -19.32 -9.45
N THR A 33 -3.41 -20.02 -10.25
CA THR A 33 -4.81 -19.66 -10.51
C THR A 33 -5.66 -19.91 -9.27
N LEU A 34 -6.52 -18.97 -8.93
CA LEU A 34 -7.37 -19.03 -7.73
C LEU A 34 -8.26 -20.28 -7.66
N TYR A 35 -8.75 -20.72 -8.81
CA TYR A 35 -9.67 -21.85 -8.93
C TYR A 35 -8.93 -23.09 -9.44
N GLY A 36 -8.17 -23.74 -8.60
CA GLY A 36 -7.54 -25.02 -8.96
C GLY A 36 -6.06 -25.13 -8.62
N GLY A 37 -5.43 -24.05 -8.17
CA GLY A 37 -4.03 -24.09 -7.73
C GLY A 37 -3.03 -24.43 -8.83
N ALA A 38 -3.43 -24.34 -10.11
CA ALA A 38 -2.50 -24.56 -11.21
C ALA A 38 -1.58 -23.34 -11.37
N PRO A 39 -0.27 -23.53 -11.65
CA PRO A 39 0.61 -22.43 -11.94
C PRO A 39 0.06 -21.52 -13.04
N VAL A 40 0.16 -20.21 -12.90
CA VAL A 40 -0.14 -19.26 -13.97
C VAL A 40 0.88 -19.48 -15.08
N GLU A 41 0.46 -19.35 -16.35
CA GLU A 41 1.33 -19.55 -17.50
C GLU A 41 2.54 -18.58 -17.42
N GLY A 42 3.73 -19.14 -17.48
CA GLY A 42 4.98 -18.39 -17.37
C GLY A 42 5.41 -18.02 -15.95
N ALA A 43 4.71 -18.52 -14.93
CA ALA A 43 5.12 -18.31 -13.54
C ALA A 43 6.53 -18.86 -13.28
N LYS A 44 7.34 -18.08 -12.56
CA LYS A 44 8.73 -18.41 -12.20
C LYS A 44 8.76 -19.17 -10.88
N GLU A 45 9.79 -19.99 -10.67
CA GLU A 45 10.02 -20.64 -9.38
C GLU A 45 10.22 -19.58 -8.27
N GLY A 46 9.50 -19.73 -7.17
CA GLY A 46 9.56 -18.79 -6.04
C GLY A 46 8.71 -17.53 -6.21
N GLN A 47 8.10 -17.34 -7.36
CA GLN A 47 7.21 -16.20 -7.60
C GLN A 47 5.94 -16.29 -6.77
N HIS A 48 5.58 -15.19 -6.10
CA HIS A 48 4.36 -15.14 -5.29
C HIS A 48 3.23 -14.36 -5.96
N TYR A 49 2.02 -14.56 -5.47
CA TYR A 49 0.79 -14.05 -6.09
C TYR A 49 0.68 -12.52 -6.12
N LEU A 50 1.42 -11.80 -5.28
CA LEU A 50 1.39 -10.34 -5.21
C LEU A 50 2.37 -9.66 -6.19
N GLU A 51 3.21 -10.42 -6.89
CA GLU A 51 4.08 -9.92 -7.97
C GLU A 51 3.29 -9.82 -9.29
N LEU A 52 3.87 -9.18 -10.30
CA LEU A 52 3.37 -9.25 -11.67
C LEU A 52 3.55 -10.66 -12.24
N ASP A 53 2.55 -11.20 -12.90
CA ASP A 53 2.75 -12.42 -13.69
C ASP A 53 3.42 -12.13 -15.04
N ALA A 54 3.89 -13.19 -15.73
CA ALA A 54 4.60 -13.04 -16.99
C ALA A 54 3.76 -12.40 -18.12
N ASN A 55 2.44 -12.50 -18.07
CA ASN A 55 1.55 -11.86 -19.05
C ASN A 55 1.41 -10.37 -18.76
N GLU A 56 1.33 -10.00 -17.47
CA GLU A 56 1.28 -8.62 -17.03
C GLU A 56 2.60 -7.90 -17.30
N GLU A 57 3.75 -8.52 -16.99
CA GLU A 57 5.08 -8.02 -17.36
C GLU A 57 5.16 -7.72 -18.87
N ARG A 58 4.77 -8.71 -19.70
CA ARG A 58 4.80 -8.57 -21.16
C ARG A 58 3.83 -7.52 -21.68
N LEU A 59 2.65 -7.39 -21.07
CA LEU A 59 1.67 -6.36 -21.45
C LEU A 59 2.21 -4.96 -21.18
N ILE A 60 2.78 -4.76 -20.00
CA ILE A 60 3.40 -3.47 -19.62
C ILE A 60 4.53 -3.14 -20.57
N GLU A 61 5.48 -4.06 -20.77
CA GLU A 61 6.61 -3.89 -21.68
C GLU A 61 6.14 -3.55 -23.11
N GLU A 62 5.15 -4.26 -23.61
CA GLU A 62 4.63 -4.00 -24.96
C GLU A 62 4.02 -2.61 -25.09
N VAL A 63 3.20 -2.20 -24.13
CA VAL A 63 2.50 -0.91 -24.18
C VAL A 63 3.50 0.25 -24.01
N THR A 64 4.42 0.15 -23.07
CA THR A 64 5.41 1.21 -22.82
C THR A 64 6.45 1.31 -23.92
N SER A 65 6.92 0.20 -24.49
CA SER A 65 7.97 0.20 -25.52
C SER A 65 7.47 0.49 -26.94
N CYS A 66 6.16 0.39 -27.22
CA CYS A 66 5.65 0.50 -28.59
C CYS A 66 5.70 1.93 -29.17
N GLY A 67 5.82 2.95 -28.33
CA GLY A 67 5.91 4.37 -28.73
C GLY A 67 4.67 4.87 -29.48
N LYS A 68 3.49 4.31 -29.20
CA LYS A 68 2.22 4.63 -29.89
C LYS A 68 1.31 5.52 -29.07
N PHE A 69 1.54 5.64 -27.78
CA PHE A 69 0.67 6.35 -26.84
C PHE A 69 1.36 7.57 -26.30
N ASP A 70 0.62 8.67 -26.18
CA ASP A 70 1.11 9.91 -25.56
C ASP A 70 1.21 9.76 -24.04
N ARG A 71 0.40 8.87 -23.44
CA ARG A 71 0.38 8.57 -22.02
C ARG A 71 0.11 7.09 -21.75
N VAL A 72 0.74 6.56 -20.70
CA VAL A 72 0.45 5.22 -20.16
C VAL A 72 -0.01 5.35 -18.71
N VAL A 73 -1.19 4.84 -18.44
CA VAL A 73 -1.82 4.88 -17.11
C VAL A 73 -2.07 3.47 -16.62
N VAL A 74 -1.68 3.18 -15.39
CA VAL A 74 -1.93 1.88 -14.74
C VAL A 74 -3.03 2.01 -13.70
N LEU A 75 -4.06 1.18 -13.81
CA LEU A 75 -5.12 1.05 -12.81
C LEU A 75 -4.91 -0.21 -12.00
N ILE A 76 -4.79 -0.08 -10.69
CA ILE A 76 -4.66 -1.19 -9.75
C ILE A 76 -6.04 -1.54 -9.20
N ASN A 77 -6.66 -2.56 -9.80
CA ASN A 77 -7.98 -3.06 -9.42
C ASN A 77 -7.85 -4.25 -8.45
N CYS A 78 -7.26 -3.98 -7.31
CA CYS A 78 -7.01 -4.96 -6.26
C CYS A 78 -7.53 -4.43 -4.93
N ALA A 79 -8.30 -5.24 -4.21
CA ALA A 79 -8.65 -4.94 -2.81
C ALA A 79 -7.47 -5.25 -1.85
N THR A 80 -6.52 -6.03 -2.32
CA THR A 80 -5.31 -6.43 -1.61
C THR A 80 -4.11 -5.62 -2.11
N SER A 81 -3.05 -5.57 -1.32
CA SER A 81 -1.77 -5.05 -1.77
C SER A 81 -1.17 -5.92 -2.88
N MET A 82 -0.33 -5.33 -3.72
CA MET A 82 0.57 -6.04 -4.64
C MET A 82 1.89 -5.26 -4.75
N GLU A 83 2.92 -5.87 -5.26
CA GLU A 83 4.20 -5.19 -5.47
C GLU A 83 4.10 -4.20 -6.62
N LEU A 84 4.33 -2.92 -6.32
CA LEU A 84 4.18 -1.81 -7.25
C LEU A 84 5.51 -1.17 -7.66
N GLY A 85 6.65 -1.78 -7.32
CA GLY A 85 7.96 -1.26 -7.68
C GLY A 85 8.14 -1.01 -9.18
N PHE A 86 7.49 -1.81 -10.03
CA PHE A 86 7.53 -1.64 -11.47
C PHE A 86 7.02 -0.28 -11.98
N ILE A 87 6.18 0.41 -11.19
CA ILE A 87 5.67 1.75 -11.55
C ILE A 87 6.78 2.78 -11.42
N GLU A 88 7.56 2.72 -10.33
CA GLU A 88 8.70 3.62 -10.14
C GLU A 88 9.86 3.32 -11.07
N ASP A 89 10.08 2.03 -11.35
CA ASP A 89 11.21 1.56 -12.14
C ASP A 89 11.00 1.72 -13.65
N ASN A 90 9.81 2.17 -14.10
CA ASN A 90 9.47 2.36 -15.51
C ASN A 90 9.03 3.81 -15.80
N GLU A 91 9.95 4.59 -16.34
CA GLU A 91 9.75 6.01 -16.67
C GLU A 91 8.68 6.25 -17.76
N ASP A 92 8.30 5.23 -18.51
CA ASP A 92 7.25 5.30 -19.54
C ASP A 92 5.82 5.11 -18.96
N ILE A 93 5.68 4.87 -17.65
CA ILE A 93 4.40 4.90 -16.95
C ILE A 93 4.17 6.31 -16.41
N ASP A 94 3.25 7.05 -17.02
CA ASP A 94 2.97 8.45 -16.64
C ASP A 94 2.18 8.60 -15.36
N ALA A 95 1.29 7.64 -15.06
CA ALA A 95 0.43 7.69 -13.88
C ALA A 95 -0.06 6.31 -13.44
N ALA A 96 -0.33 6.19 -12.15
CA ALA A 96 -1.02 5.02 -11.60
C ALA A 96 -2.15 5.44 -10.65
N LEU A 97 -3.22 4.67 -10.64
CA LEU A 97 -4.37 4.90 -9.77
C LEU A 97 -4.80 3.58 -9.12
N TRP A 98 -4.72 3.54 -7.80
CA TRP A 98 -5.31 2.44 -7.04
C TRP A 98 -6.83 2.67 -6.93
N ILE A 99 -7.61 1.73 -7.50
CA ILE A 99 -9.06 1.83 -7.57
C ILE A 99 -9.79 0.83 -6.69
N GLY A 100 -9.05 -0.11 -6.10
CA GLY A 100 -9.62 -1.12 -5.20
C GLY A 100 -10.74 -1.92 -5.84
N SER A 101 -11.77 -2.24 -5.06
CA SER A 101 -12.99 -2.89 -5.53
C SER A 101 -14.07 -1.84 -5.81
N LEU A 102 -14.38 -1.61 -7.05
CA LEU A 102 -15.26 -0.52 -7.51
C LEU A 102 -16.74 -0.72 -7.21
N GLY A 103 -17.18 -1.95 -6.99
CA GLY A 103 -18.60 -2.27 -6.93
C GLY A 103 -19.34 -2.00 -8.26
N GLY A 104 -20.66 -1.99 -8.22
CA GLY A 104 -21.48 -1.92 -9.44
C GLY A 104 -21.49 -0.58 -10.18
N SER A 105 -21.14 0.52 -9.53
CA SER A 105 -21.22 1.87 -10.12
C SER A 105 -19.92 2.69 -10.04
N GLY A 106 -18.90 2.18 -9.34
CA GLY A 106 -17.64 2.90 -9.12
C GLY A 106 -16.84 3.15 -10.41
N ALA A 107 -17.00 2.33 -11.44
CA ALA A 107 -16.34 2.51 -12.73
C ALA A 107 -16.62 3.91 -13.37
N ASN A 108 -17.78 4.50 -13.10
CA ASN A 108 -18.09 5.85 -13.58
C ASN A 108 -17.17 6.91 -12.94
N ALA A 109 -16.74 6.71 -11.69
CA ALA A 109 -15.82 7.62 -11.01
C ALA A 109 -14.41 7.55 -11.62
N VAL A 110 -13.96 6.35 -12.02
CA VAL A 110 -12.64 6.17 -12.67
C VAL A 110 -12.54 7.00 -13.95
N GLY A 111 -13.52 6.89 -14.86
CA GLY A 111 -13.54 7.69 -16.08
C GLY A 111 -13.49 9.20 -15.80
N ARG A 112 -14.19 9.67 -14.79
CA ARG A 112 -14.20 11.08 -14.40
C ARG A 112 -12.90 11.56 -13.75
N VAL A 113 -12.19 10.69 -13.06
CA VAL A 113 -10.83 10.97 -12.57
C VAL A 113 -9.86 11.05 -13.74
N LEU A 114 -9.88 10.07 -14.63
CA LEU A 114 -8.98 10.05 -15.79
C LEU A 114 -9.21 11.23 -16.75
N SER A 115 -10.46 11.70 -16.90
CA SER A 115 -10.78 12.91 -17.70
C SER A 115 -10.45 14.22 -17.01
N GLY A 116 -10.11 14.21 -15.72
CA GLY A 116 -9.90 15.42 -14.93
C GLY A 116 -11.16 16.08 -14.39
N ASP A 117 -12.35 15.51 -14.62
CA ASP A 117 -13.63 16.02 -14.08
C ASP A 117 -13.68 15.94 -12.55
N ILE A 118 -12.97 14.99 -11.97
CA ILE A 118 -12.83 14.81 -10.52
C ILE A 118 -11.35 14.76 -10.18
N ASN A 119 -10.94 15.61 -9.25
CA ASN A 119 -9.63 15.54 -8.64
C ASN A 119 -9.61 14.44 -7.55
N PRO A 120 -8.77 13.40 -7.67
CA PRO A 120 -8.67 12.37 -6.65
C PRO A 120 -8.13 12.96 -5.34
N SER A 121 -8.57 12.42 -4.23
CA SER A 121 -8.16 12.82 -2.89
C SER A 121 -8.09 11.64 -1.94
N GLY A 122 -7.90 10.43 -2.48
CA GLY A 122 -7.62 9.23 -1.72
C GLY A 122 -6.15 9.16 -1.33
N HIS A 123 -5.88 8.53 -0.18
CA HIS A 123 -4.55 8.21 0.28
C HIS A 123 -4.49 6.74 0.61
N LEU A 124 -3.31 6.13 0.43
CA LEU A 124 -3.10 4.73 0.71
C LEU A 124 -3.24 4.46 2.21
N VAL A 125 -3.86 3.34 2.53
CA VAL A 125 -4.10 2.89 3.91
C VAL A 125 -3.14 1.75 4.33
N ASP A 126 -2.22 1.41 3.44
CA ASP A 126 -1.18 0.41 3.65
C ASP A 126 0.18 0.96 3.21
N THR A 127 1.25 0.35 3.74
CA THR A 127 2.60 0.52 3.20
C THR A 127 2.79 -0.47 2.07
N TYR A 128 3.13 0.00 0.89
CA TYR A 128 3.45 -0.84 -0.27
C TYR A 128 4.93 -1.12 -0.30
N ALA A 129 5.29 -2.31 0.14
CA ALA A 129 6.67 -2.78 0.13
C ALA A 129 7.13 -3.14 -1.29
N ARG A 130 8.43 -3.01 -1.54
CA ARG A 130 9.05 -3.46 -2.79
C ARG A 130 9.11 -4.99 -2.89
N ASP A 131 9.16 -5.66 -1.74
CA ASP A 131 9.25 -7.12 -1.60
C ASP A 131 8.51 -7.54 -0.32
N PHE A 132 7.30 -8.06 -0.47
CA PHE A 132 6.47 -8.47 0.66
C PHE A 132 7.02 -9.70 1.39
N THR A 133 7.92 -10.47 0.80
CA THR A 133 8.55 -11.60 1.49
C THR A 133 9.39 -11.17 2.69
N LYS A 134 9.78 -9.89 2.74
CA LYS A 134 10.52 -9.27 3.85
C LYS A 134 9.63 -8.68 4.93
N ASP A 135 8.31 -8.64 4.70
CA ASP A 135 7.38 -8.17 5.71
C ASP A 135 7.28 -9.16 6.88
N PRO A 136 7.27 -8.70 8.13
CA PRO A 136 7.19 -9.58 9.29
C PRO A 136 5.99 -10.53 9.30
N THR A 137 4.88 -10.12 8.65
CA THR A 137 3.65 -10.92 8.59
C THR A 137 3.71 -12.04 7.55
N TRP A 138 4.68 -12.02 6.63
CA TRP A 138 4.78 -12.97 5.53
C TRP A 138 4.83 -14.43 5.99
N GLN A 139 5.50 -14.71 7.12
CA GLN A 139 5.64 -16.05 7.65
C GLN A 139 4.31 -16.66 8.14
N ASN A 140 3.36 -15.81 8.48
CA ASN A 140 2.03 -16.19 8.98
C ASN A 140 0.94 -16.15 7.90
N PHE A 141 1.35 -16.07 6.62
CA PHE A 141 0.42 -15.94 5.51
C PHE A 141 0.24 -17.27 4.78
N SER A 142 -1.04 -17.64 4.53
CA SER A 142 -1.44 -18.78 3.68
C SER A 142 -0.79 -20.14 4.10
N ASP A 143 -0.26 -20.89 3.15
CA ASP A 143 0.26 -22.26 3.34
C ASP A 143 1.51 -22.33 4.24
N ASN A 144 2.15 -21.21 4.56
CA ASN A 144 3.27 -21.20 5.51
C ASN A 144 2.90 -21.71 6.89
N LEU A 145 1.65 -21.61 7.28
CA LEU A 145 1.18 -22.15 8.55
C LEU A 145 1.47 -23.64 8.67
N LYS A 146 1.40 -24.40 7.56
CA LYS A 146 1.77 -25.83 7.51
C LYS A 146 3.28 -26.02 7.53
N GLU A 147 4.00 -25.25 6.73
CA GLU A 147 5.45 -25.34 6.59
C GLU A 147 6.17 -24.97 7.90
N ASN A 148 5.63 -23.99 8.63
CA ASN A 148 6.14 -23.59 9.94
C ASN A 148 5.72 -24.54 11.08
N GLY A 149 4.92 -25.58 10.79
CA GLY A 149 4.46 -26.52 11.80
C GLY A 149 3.36 -25.98 12.72
N ASN A 150 2.72 -24.86 12.35
CA ASN A 150 1.67 -24.21 13.11
C ASN A 150 0.33 -25.00 13.01
N THR A 151 0.37 -26.26 13.39
CA THR A 151 -0.77 -27.16 13.34
C THR A 151 -1.00 -27.81 14.69
N TYR A 152 -2.27 -28.11 14.99
CA TYR A 152 -2.65 -28.90 16.15
C TYR A 152 -3.82 -29.82 15.83
N THR A 153 -3.90 -30.96 16.50
CA THR A 153 -4.99 -31.92 16.34
C THR A 153 -5.92 -31.81 17.53
N MET A 154 -7.19 -31.50 17.29
CA MET A 154 -8.21 -31.61 18.32
C MET A 154 -8.62 -33.06 18.53
N GLY A 155 -8.78 -33.48 19.78
CA GLY A 155 -9.19 -34.85 20.10
C GLY A 155 -10.47 -35.25 19.35
N GLY A 156 -10.37 -36.32 18.53
CA GLY A 156 -11.47 -36.82 17.70
C GLY A 156 -11.65 -36.15 16.33
N ALA A 157 -10.83 -35.16 15.97
CA ALA A 157 -10.84 -34.56 14.65
C ALA A 157 -10.12 -35.44 13.62
N SER A 158 -10.60 -35.41 12.37
CA SER A 158 -10.00 -36.12 11.23
C SER A 158 -8.93 -35.31 10.49
N SER A 159 -8.73 -34.06 10.89
CA SER A 159 -7.79 -33.11 10.26
C SER A 159 -7.11 -32.24 11.30
N ASP A 160 -5.93 -31.77 10.97
CA ASP A 160 -5.24 -30.79 11.76
C ASP A 160 -5.82 -29.39 11.52
N TYR A 161 -5.80 -28.60 12.57
CA TYR A 161 -6.15 -27.18 12.54
C TYR A 161 -4.88 -26.34 12.49
N HIS A 162 -4.98 -25.15 11.93
CA HIS A 162 -3.89 -24.19 11.88
C HIS A 162 -4.08 -23.10 12.95
N TYR A 163 -2.97 -22.54 13.42
CA TYR A 163 -2.96 -21.38 14.29
C TYR A 163 -1.89 -20.39 13.83
N VAL A 164 -2.07 -19.13 14.19
CA VAL A 164 -1.13 -18.04 13.86
C VAL A 164 -0.48 -17.58 15.17
N GLU A 165 0.84 -17.48 15.17
CA GLU A 165 1.61 -16.82 16.22
C GLU A 165 1.99 -15.42 15.72
N TYR A 166 1.47 -14.36 16.36
CA TYR A 166 1.76 -12.97 15.99
C TYR A 166 3.14 -12.54 16.51
N GLU A 167 4.20 -13.15 15.99
CA GLU A 167 5.59 -12.87 16.37
C GLU A 167 5.99 -11.43 16.05
N GLU A 168 5.38 -10.82 15.04
CA GLU A 168 5.55 -9.42 14.66
C GLU A 168 5.05 -8.45 15.73
N GLY A 169 4.16 -8.88 16.61
CA GLY A 169 3.60 -8.08 17.70
C GLY A 169 2.90 -6.81 17.17
N ILE A 170 3.40 -5.64 17.59
CA ILE A 170 2.84 -4.35 17.16
C ILE A 170 3.43 -3.82 15.84
N TYR A 171 4.42 -4.50 15.28
CA TYR A 171 5.18 -4.04 14.12
C TYR A 171 4.52 -4.50 12.81
N LEU A 172 3.39 -3.87 12.48
CA LEU A 172 2.60 -4.10 11.27
C LEU A 172 2.63 -2.88 10.36
N GLY A 173 2.78 -3.09 9.05
CA GLY A 173 2.75 -2.04 8.03
C GLY A 173 3.70 -0.89 8.36
N TYR A 174 3.23 0.35 8.31
CA TYR A 174 4.06 1.53 8.57
C TYR A 174 4.78 1.48 9.92
N ARG A 175 4.18 0.86 10.95
CA ARG A 175 4.84 0.75 12.27
C ARG A 175 6.11 -0.06 12.20
N TYR A 176 6.16 -1.08 11.34
CA TYR A 176 7.39 -1.82 11.10
C TYR A 176 8.40 -0.99 10.32
N TYR A 177 8.03 -0.52 9.13
CA TYR A 177 8.96 0.13 8.21
C TYR A 177 9.55 1.41 8.82
N GLU A 178 8.73 2.26 9.40
CA GLU A 178 9.19 3.48 10.09
C GLU A 178 10.07 3.19 11.31
N THR A 179 9.73 2.17 12.10
CA THR A 179 10.52 1.81 13.28
C THR A 179 11.86 1.20 12.88
N ARG A 180 11.87 0.36 11.84
CA ARG A 180 13.08 -0.29 11.35
C ARG A 180 14.07 0.74 10.79
N SER A 181 13.61 1.65 9.95
CA SER A 181 14.43 2.75 9.44
C SER A 181 14.97 3.63 10.59
N TYR A 182 14.08 4.06 11.49
CA TYR A 182 14.49 4.89 12.64
C TYR A 182 15.52 4.21 13.53
N GLN A 183 15.47 2.91 13.74
CA GLN A 183 16.48 2.19 14.53
C GLN A 183 17.88 2.34 13.95
N ASP A 184 18.01 2.29 12.64
CA ASP A 184 19.29 2.47 11.97
C ASP A 184 19.75 3.95 12.03
N VAL A 185 18.84 4.89 11.80
CA VAL A 185 19.13 6.32 12.00
C VAL A 185 19.59 6.61 13.44
N TYR A 186 18.94 6.03 14.43
CA TYR A 186 19.30 6.20 15.83
C TYR A 186 20.68 5.61 16.17
N ARG A 187 21.01 4.45 15.60
CA ARG A 187 22.28 3.76 15.88
C ARG A 187 23.47 4.30 15.10
N PHE A 188 23.25 4.67 13.84
CA PHE A 188 24.30 4.95 12.88
C PHE A 188 24.25 6.38 12.31
N GLY A 189 23.21 7.15 12.63
CA GLY A 189 22.97 8.48 12.07
C GLY A 189 22.34 8.46 10.68
N THR A 190 22.12 7.29 10.10
CA THR A 190 21.49 7.08 8.80
C THR A 190 20.93 5.65 8.74
N ASP A 191 19.89 5.42 7.94
CA ASP A 191 19.39 4.09 7.59
C ASP A 191 20.04 3.54 6.32
N TYR A 192 21.03 4.25 5.77
CA TYR A 192 21.75 3.87 4.55
C TYR A 192 20.86 3.67 3.33
N GLY A 193 19.71 4.35 3.26
CA GLY A 193 18.75 4.19 2.18
C GLY A 193 17.84 2.97 2.33
N TRP A 194 17.82 2.35 3.50
CA TRP A 194 17.01 1.15 3.72
C TRP A 194 15.53 1.39 3.49
N TYR A 195 15.02 2.57 3.89
CA TYR A 195 13.60 2.89 3.72
C TYR A 195 13.22 2.97 2.23
N GLU A 196 13.98 3.74 1.46
CA GLU A 196 13.78 3.93 0.02
C GLU A 196 13.95 2.64 -0.78
N GLU A 197 14.83 1.74 -0.32
CA GLU A 197 15.04 0.43 -0.96
C GLU A 197 13.91 -0.57 -0.67
N ASN A 198 13.14 -0.39 0.41
CA ASN A 198 12.14 -1.37 0.84
C ASN A 198 10.70 -0.88 0.77
N VAL A 199 10.46 0.42 0.71
CA VAL A 199 9.13 1.03 0.63
C VAL A 199 8.97 1.75 -0.71
N VAL A 200 7.98 1.32 -1.50
CA VAL A 200 7.61 1.98 -2.76
C VAL A 200 6.67 3.15 -2.45
N TYR A 201 5.56 2.86 -1.78
CA TYR A 201 4.63 3.90 -1.36
C TYR A 201 4.33 3.78 0.14
N PRO A 202 4.60 4.83 0.93
CA PRO A 202 4.31 4.80 2.36
C PRO A 202 2.80 4.82 2.65
N PHE A 203 2.45 4.42 3.86
CA PHE A 203 1.10 4.67 4.40
C PHE A 203 0.79 6.17 4.31
N GLY A 204 -0.44 6.51 3.92
CA GLY A 204 -0.85 7.90 3.74
C GLY A 204 -0.42 8.52 2.41
N TYR A 205 0.29 7.82 1.53
CA TYR A 205 0.69 8.35 0.24
C TYR A 205 -0.52 8.62 -0.66
N GLY A 206 -0.52 9.77 -1.31
CA GLY A 206 -1.52 10.13 -2.29
C GLY A 206 -1.14 11.40 -3.04
N LEU A 207 -1.55 11.49 -4.30
CA LEU A 207 -1.34 12.65 -5.16
C LEU A 207 -2.66 13.33 -5.48
N SER A 208 -2.58 14.59 -5.90
CA SER A 208 -3.71 15.41 -6.30
C SER A 208 -3.38 16.18 -7.57
N TYR A 209 -4.39 16.58 -8.35
CA TYR A 209 -4.23 17.48 -9.49
C TYR A 209 -4.03 18.95 -9.07
N THR A 210 -3.93 19.22 -7.76
CA THR A 210 -3.62 20.52 -7.18
C THR A 210 -2.56 20.38 -6.09
N GLN A 211 -2.15 21.50 -5.52
CA GLN A 211 -1.18 21.55 -4.44
C GLN A 211 -1.77 22.22 -3.22
N PHE A 212 -1.38 21.73 -2.06
CA PHE A 212 -1.80 22.27 -0.77
C PHE A 212 -0.60 22.81 0.01
N ARG A 213 -0.81 23.91 0.70
CA ARG A 213 0.14 24.44 1.68
C ARG A 213 -0.43 24.30 3.06
N TRP A 214 0.32 23.63 3.92
CA TRP A 214 -0.02 23.48 5.33
C TRP A 214 0.71 24.52 6.18
N THR A 215 0.01 25.07 7.13
CA THR A 215 0.58 25.99 8.11
C THR A 215 0.04 25.64 9.48
N LEU A 216 0.91 25.29 10.38
CA LEU A 216 0.54 25.05 11.77
C LEU A 216 0.06 26.38 12.38
N LYS A 217 -1.19 26.42 12.80
CA LYS A 217 -1.81 27.64 13.35
C LYS A 217 -1.73 27.68 14.86
N ASP A 218 -2.03 26.55 15.47
CA ASP A 218 -2.01 26.42 16.93
C ASP A 218 -1.75 24.96 17.30
N HIS A 219 -1.03 24.78 18.38
CA HIS A 219 -0.81 23.47 19.01
C HIS A 219 -0.83 23.67 20.52
N SER A 220 -1.41 22.72 21.23
CA SER A 220 -1.29 22.68 22.67
C SER A 220 0.19 22.64 23.07
N ASP A 221 0.54 23.46 24.07
CA ASP A 221 1.91 23.64 24.51
C ASP A 221 2.60 22.30 24.75
N ASN A 222 3.89 22.24 24.38
CA ASN A 222 4.76 21.06 24.46
C ASN A 222 4.92 20.47 25.88
N SER A 223 4.33 21.11 26.89
CA SER A 223 4.47 20.77 28.31
C SER A 223 3.17 20.32 28.99
N VAL A 224 2.11 19.97 28.24
CA VAL A 224 0.89 19.45 28.88
C VAL A 224 1.18 18.07 29.47
N PRO A 225 1.23 17.91 30.82
CA PRO A 225 1.42 16.61 31.42
C PRO A 225 0.18 15.76 31.13
N LEU A 226 0.38 14.63 30.44
CA LEU A 226 -0.65 13.63 30.26
C LEU A 226 -0.86 12.90 31.59
N SER A 227 -1.95 13.15 32.28
CA SER A 227 -2.36 12.42 33.47
C SER A 227 -3.14 11.16 33.08
N LYS A 228 -2.94 10.06 33.80
CA LYS A 228 -3.75 8.84 33.62
C LYS A 228 -5.23 9.03 33.96
N ASP A 229 -5.54 10.04 34.75
CA ASP A 229 -6.89 10.29 35.28
C ASP A 229 -7.65 11.37 34.49
N ASP A 230 -6.99 12.07 33.58
CA ASP A 230 -7.61 13.11 32.76
C ASP A 230 -7.79 12.62 31.32
N ASN A 231 -9.01 12.79 30.79
CA ASN A 231 -9.29 12.67 29.35
C ASN A 231 -8.63 13.82 28.58
N ASN A 232 -7.32 13.97 28.76
CA ASN A 232 -6.57 15.03 28.09
C ASN A 232 -6.53 14.78 26.59
N THR A 233 -7.12 15.67 25.84
CA THR A 233 -7.07 15.68 24.38
C THR A 233 -6.02 16.68 23.93
N ILE A 234 -5.10 16.25 23.08
CA ILE A 234 -4.17 17.16 22.40
C ILE A 234 -4.87 17.62 21.12
N SER A 235 -4.98 18.94 20.97
CA SER A 235 -5.56 19.56 19.75
C SER A 235 -4.44 20.22 18.96
N VAL A 236 -4.44 19.94 17.66
CA VAL A 236 -3.52 20.57 16.70
C VAL A 236 -4.36 21.21 15.62
N THR A 237 -4.16 22.51 15.40
CA THR A 237 -4.89 23.27 14.36
C THR A 237 -3.93 23.54 13.20
N VAL A 238 -4.29 23.03 12.02
CA VAL A 238 -3.56 23.25 10.78
C VAL A 238 -4.43 24.02 9.80
N ASN A 239 -3.89 25.09 9.24
CA ASN A 239 -4.51 25.80 8.14
C ASN A 239 -4.03 25.15 6.82
N VAL A 240 -4.96 24.58 6.08
CA VAL A 240 -4.71 23.99 4.76
C VAL A 240 -5.21 24.94 3.70
N LYS A 241 -4.33 25.37 2.80
CA LYS A 241 -4.68 26.24 1.69
C LYS A 241 -4.37 25.54 0.38
N ASN A 242 -5.38 25.39 -0.46
CA ASN A 242 -5.16 25.03 -1.86
C ASN A 242 -4.42 26.19 -2.56
N ILE A 243 -3.28 25.90 -3.16
CA ILE A 243 -2.42 26.88 -3.83
C ILE A 243 -2.30 26.63 -5.34
N GLY A 244 -2.97 25.62 -5.87
CA GLY A 244 -3.09 25.35 -7.30
C GLY A 244 -4.44 25.82 -7.84
N ASP A 245 -4.68 25.51 -9.10
CA ASP A 245 -5.82 26.02 -9.87
C ASP A 245 -7.03 25.08 -9.89
N VAL A 246 -6.89 23.86 -9.39
CA VAL A 246 -7.95 22.85 -9.39
C VAL A 246 -8.49 22.68 -7.98
N ALA A 247 -9.81 22.65 -7.84
CA ALA A 247 -10.44 22.31 -6.56
C ALA A 247 -10.07 20.88 -6.13
N GLY A 248 -9.84 20.69 -4.84
CA GLY A 248 -9.46 19.40 -4.31
C GLY A 248 -9.55 19.34 -2.80
N LYS A 249 -9.42 18.15 -2.28
CA LYS A 249 -9.38 17.87 -0.84
C LYS A 249 -8.04 17.24 -0.49
N ASP A 250 -7.63 17.44 0.74
CA ASP A 250 -6.38 16.89 1.29
C ASP A 250 -6.65 16.14 2.58
N VAL A 251 -5.76 15.25 2.96
CA VAL A 251 -5.83 14.46 4.19
C VAL A 251 -4.66 14.82 5.08
N LEU A 252 -4.96 15.18 6.32
CA LEU A 252 -3.96 15.42 7.35
C LEU A 252 -3.94 14.23 8.29
N GLU A 253 -2.75 13.73 8.56
CA GLU A 253 -2.48 12.66 9.49
C GLU A 253 -1.62 13.20 10.63
N LEU A 254 -2.06 12.95 11.85
CA LEU A 254 -1.32 13.32 13.06
C LEU A 254 -0.69 12.07 13.65
N TYR A 255 0.62 12.06 13.70
CA TYR A 255 1.39 10.99 14.33
C TYR A 255 1.98 11.44 15.66
N TYR A 256 2.16 10.49 16.56
CA TYR A 256 2.89 10.70 17.80
C TYR A 256 3.95 9.62 18.03
N SER A 257 5.00 9.99 18.76
CA SER A 257 6.05 9.09 19.20
C SER A 257 6.02 8.98 20.72
N ALA A 258 5.75 7.79 21.24
CA ALA A 258 5.82 7.57 22.68
C ALA A 258 7.26 7.27 23.11
N PRO A 259 7.75 7.87 24.23
CA PRO A 259 9.10 7.60 24.72
C PRO A 259 9.31 6.10 24.98
N TYR A 260 10.38 5.54 24.41
CA TYR A 260 10.80 4.16 24.68
C TYR A 260 11.80 4.14 25.82
N ILE A 261 11.59 3.22 26.76
CA ILE A 261 12.48 2.96 27.89
C ILE A 261 12.97 1.53 27.75
N SER A 262 14.28 1.32 27.71
CA SER A 262 14.89 -0.01 27.59
C SER A 262 14.35 -0.97 28.68
N GLY A 263 13.88 -2.14 28.24
CA GLY A 263 13.22 -3.12 29.11
C GLY A 263 11.76 -2.80 29.47
N GLY A 264 11.19 -1.73 28.93
CA GLY A 264 9.78 -1.40 29.03
C GLY A 264 8.93 -2.05 27.95
N ILE A 265 7.68 -1.58 27.83
CA ILE A 265 6.74 -2.05 26.82
C ILE A 265 7.22 -1.64 25.43
N GLU A 266 7.14 -2.57 24.46
CA GLU A 266 7.41 -2.30 23.05
C GLU A 266 6.57 -1.14 22.50
N LYS A 267 7.19 -0.31 21.68
CA LYS A 267 6.58 0.86 21.05
C LYS A 267 7.15 1.05 19.66
N SER A 268 6.29 1.26 18.71
CA SER A 268 6.72 1.73 17.38
C SER A 268 7.16 3.19 17.45
N THR A 269 8.03 3.59 16.56
CA THR A 269 8.56 4.96 16.48
C THR A 269 7.46 5.98 16.27
N VAL A 270 6.50 5.67 15.41
CA VAL A 270 5.35 6.52 15.11
C VAL A 270 4.06 5.74 15.19
N VAL A 271 3.01 6.40 15.67
CA VAL A 271 1.65 5.86 15.76
C VAL A 271 0.68 6.92 15.27
N LEU A 272 -0.21 6.55 14.35
CA LEU A 272 -1.28 7.43 13.90
C LEU A 272 -2.23 7.73 15.07
N GLY A 273 -2.28 8.99 15.48
CA GLY A 273 -3.13 9.47 16.58
C GLY A 273 -4.44 10.06 16.12
N GLY A 274 -4.52 10.47 14.88
CA GLY A 274 -5.74 11.03 14.29
C GLY A 274 -5.55 11.41 12.84
N MET A 275 -6.67 11.50 12.13
CA MET A 275 -6.67 11.98 10.76
C MET A 275 -7.91 12.81 10.48
N VAL A 276 -7.80 13.73 9.54
CA VAL A 276 -8.91 14.55 9.07
C VAL A 276 -8.76 14.83 7.59
N LYS A 277 -9.86 14.76 6.86
CA LYS A 277 -9.95 15.18 5.47
C LYS A 277 -10.57 16.58 5.40
N THR A 278 -9.99 17.45 4.58
CA THR A 278 -10.53 18.81 4.35
C THR A 278 -11.88 18.75 3.63
N ASP A 279 -12.66 19.80 3.78
CA ASP A 279 -13.97 19.96 3.12
C ASP A 279 -13.85 20.07 1.59
#